data_40edde39b7f9d22dd715866cb77ff22d
#
_entry.id   40edde39b7f9d22dd715866cb77ff22d
#
_cell.length_a   1.000
_cell.length_b   1.000
_cell.length_c   1.000
_cell.angle_alpha   90.00
_cell.angle_beta   90.00
_cell.angle_gamma   90.00
#
_symmetry.space_group_name_H-M   'P 1'
#
loop_
_entity.id
_entity.type
_entity.pdbx_description
1 polymer ?
#
loop_
_entity_poly.entity_id
_entity_poly.type
_entity_poly.pdbx_seq_one_letter_code
_entity_poly.pdbx_strand_id
1 'polypeptide(L)'
;MSYLQLRAGPNSRLPLSTKAEDQSLYAHVHGRRLEAVGIGALDKVKDYTLVECFRERGGRRELLLGFKKRGLGVNKYNGFGGKFEVGETPAECALRETREECGLSPRRLEWKAQLLFTFRDSGTVMRVHVFEASDFDEAALVETDEMRPEWFDVDALPYDRMWHDDAFWMPLLLDGVAFEAWFDYAAGGEDVNTVAEYVLNRTPASPRHVVAARNAASPP
;
A
#
# COMPACT_ATOMS: atom_id res chain seq x y z
N MET A 1 -17.28 22.13 -9.84
CA MET A 1 -16.25 21.09 -10.09
C MET A 1 -16.80 19.81 -9.52
N SER A 2 -17.20 18.88 -10.36
CA SER A 2 -17.85 17.64 -9.90
C SER A 2 -16.79 16.55 -9.78
N TYR A 3 -16.49 16.15 -8.57
CA TYR A 3 -15.81 14.90 -8.30
C TYR A 3 -16.79 13.76 -8.59
N LEU A 4 -16.42 12.84 -9.45
CA LEU A 4 -17.22 11.66 -9.72
C LEU A 4 -17.17 10.76 -8.48
N GLN A 5 -18.23 10.80 -7.68
CA GLN A 5 -18.49 9.73 -6.69
C GLN A 5 -18.96 8.51 -7.47
N LEU A 6 -18.11 7.52 -7.62
CA LEU A 6 -18.48 6.26 -8.23
C LEU A 6 -18.77 5.23 -7.15
N ARG A 7 -20.03 4.86 -7.03
CA ARG A 7 -20.41 3.60 -6.40
C ARG A 7 -20.19 2.52 -7.45
N ALA A 8 -19.08 1.80 -7.38
CA ALA A 8 -18.77 0.76 -8.34
C ALA A 8 -18.78 -0.61 -7.67
N GLY A 9 -19.46 -1.54 -8.31
CA GLY A 9 -19.34 -2.97 -8.01
C GLY A 9 -17.98 -3.51 -8.49
N PRO A 10 -17.57 -4.72 -8.05
CA PRO A 10 -16.23 -5.27 -8.21
C PRO A 10 -15.73 -5.51 -9.65
N ASN A 11 -16.51 -5.18 -10.67
CA ASN A 11 -16.17 -5.42 -12.09
C ASN A 11 -16.24 -4.18 -13.01
N SER A 12 -16.28 -2.97 -12.47
CA SER A 12 -16.33 -1.77 -13.31
C SER A 12 -14.92 -1.22 -13.58
N ARG A 13 -14.53 -1.18 -14.87
CA ARG A 13 -13.40 -0.37 -15.31
C ARG A 13 -13.72 1.10 -15.05
N LEU A 14 -13.10 1.70 -14.07
CA LEU A 14 -13.35 3.08 -13.66
C LEU A 14 -12.69 4.07 -14.62
N PRO A 15 -13.38 5.15 -15.03
CA PRO A 15 -12.73 6.28 -15.65
C PRO A 15 -11.89 7.01 -14.59
N LEU A 16 -10.58 6.96 -14.74
CA LEU A 16 -9.65 7.72 -13.90
C LEU A 16 -9.75 9.21 -14.28
N SER A 17 -9.90 10.09 -13.29
CA SER A 17 -9.83 11.52 -13.53
C SER A 17 -8.46 11.90 -14.06
N THR A 18 -8.41 12.55 -15.26
CA THR A 18 -7.15 12.96 -15.90
C THR A 18 -6.74 14.38 -15.58
N LYS A 19 -7.44 15.09 -14.71
CA LYS A 19 -7.11 16.47 -14.35
C LYS A 19 -6.16 16.51 -13.16
N ALA A 20 -4.89 16.73 -13.46
CA ALA A 20 -3.86 17.15 -12.54
C ALA A 20 -4.07 18.66 -12.20
N GLU A 21 -5.09 18.99 -11.44
CA GLU A 21 -5.26 20.29 -10.83
C GLU A 21 -5.19 20.15 -9.31
N ASP A 22 -3.97 20.12 -8.80
CA ASP A 22 -3.44 20.94 -7.72
C ASP A 22 -4.20 21.00 -6.38
N GLN A 23 -4.76 19.87 -5.95
CA GLN A 23 -5.06 19.72 -4.53
C GLN A 23 -4.67 18.29 -4.15
N SER A 24 -3.66 18.13 -3.31
CA SER A 24 -3.31 16.81 -2.82
C SER A 24 -4.57 16.12 -2.28
N LEU A 25 -4.76 14.86 -2.60
CA LEU A 25 -5.85 14.03 -2.07
C LEU A 25 -5.97 14.22 -0.56
N TYR A 26 -4.84 14.42 0.09
CA TYR A 26 -4.68 14.72 1.49
C TYR A 26 -5.46 15.98 1.93
N ALA A 27 -5.35 17.10 1.21
CA ALA A 27 -6.11 18.33 1.53
C ALA A 27 -7.62 18.13 1.32
N HIS A 28 -8.01 17.34 0.31
CA HIS A 28 -9.41 17.06 0.04
C HIS A 28 -10.05 16.15 1.10
N VAL A 29 -9.37 15.09 1.49
CA VAL A 29 -9.82 14.16 2.54
C VAL A 29 -9.83 14.86 3.91
N HIS A 30 -8.80 15.63 4.21
CA HIS A 30 -8.72 16.42 5.45
C HIS A 30 -9.82 17.46 5.56
N GLY A 31 -10.11 18.23 4.49
CA GLY A 31 -11.12 19.30 4.55
C GLY A 31 -12.55 18.81 4.76
N ARG A 32 -12.92 17.67 4.14
CA ARG A 32 -14.32 17.22 4.17
C ARG A 32 -14.64 16.23 5.28
N ARG A 33 -13.70 15.36 5.62
CA ARG A 33 -14.02 14.22 6.46
C ARG A 33 -13.49 14.30 7.87
N LEU A 34 -12.38 14.93 8.07
CA LEU A 34 -11.92 15.22 9.43
C LEU A 34 -12.91 16.14 10.16
N GLU A 35 -13.52 17.10 9.43
CA GLU A 35 -14.62 17.91 9.96
C GLU A 35 -15.88 17.05 10.23
N ALA A 36 -16.25 16.15 9.31
CA ALA A 36 -17.45 15.31 9.42
C ALA A 36 -17.38 14.27 10.55
N VAL A 37 -16.19 13.79 10.89
CA VAL A 37 -15.97 12.83 12.01
C VAL A 37 -15.46 13.49 13.28
N GLY A 38 -15.44 14.84 13.35
CA GLY A 38 -15.00 15.59 14.54
C GLY A 38 -13.51 15.42 14.86
N ILE A 39 -12.70 14.98 13.89
CA ILE A 39 -11.25 14.90 14.03
C ILE A 39 -10.67 16.27 13.72
N GLY A 40 -10.60 17.11 14.72
CA GLY A 40 -9.81 18.35 14.66
C GLY A 40 -8.35 18.01 14.87
N ALA A 41 -7.52 18.18 13.86
CA ALA A 41 -6.07 18.10 13.85
C ALA A 41 -5.45 16.78 13.36
N LEU A 42 -4.33 16.95 12.72
CA LEU A 42 -3.39 15.96 12.16
C LEU A 42 -2.83 14.92 13.18
N ASP A 43 -3.16 15.08 14.45
CA ASP A 43 -2.58 14.31 15.56
C ASP A 43 -2.97 12.82 15.56
N LYS A 44 -3.91 12.42 14.71
CA LYS A 44 -4.38 11.03 14.60
C LYS A 44 -3.97 10.32 13.31
N VAL A 45 -3.12 10.92 12.50
CA VAL A 45 -2.53 10.24 11.34
C VAL A 45 -1.41 9.35 11.80
N LYS A 46 -1.45 8.09 11.39
CA LYS A 46 -0.40 7.10 11.62
C LYS A 46 0.21 6.71 10.30
N ASP A 47 1.53 6.78 10.22
CA ASP A 47 2.30 6.42 9.03
C ASP A 47 2.67 4.93 9.04
N TYR A 48 2.54 4.34 7.85
CA TYR A 48 2.83 2.94 7.56
C TYR A 48 3.54 2.83 6.22
N THR A 49 4.19 1.71 5.98
CA THR A 49 4.69 1.31 4.66
C THR A 49 3.98 0.06 4.17
N LEU A 50 3.99 -0.12 2.85
CA LEU A 50 3.61 -1.34 2.16
C LEU A 50 4.58 -1.55 1.01
N VAL A 51 5.22 -2.71 0.93
CA VAL A 51 6.24 -3.06 -0.06
C VAL A 51 5.75 -4.22 -0.90
N GLU A 52 5.63 -3.98 -2.19
CA GLU A 52 5.27 -4.97 -3.19
C GLU A 52 6.55 -5.46 -3.88
N CYS A 53 6.95 -6.69 -3.59
CA CYS A 53 8.19 -7.29 -4.07
C CYS A 53 7.95 -8.04 -5.37
N PHE A 54 8.59 -7.59 -6.47
CA PHE A 54 8.43 -8.19 -7.79
C PHE A 54 9.69 -8.92 -8.25
N ARG A 55 9.47 -10.00 -9.01
CA ARG A 55 10.52 -10.67 -9.80
C ARG A 55 10.02 -11.04 -11.19
N GLU A 56 10.98 -11.31 -12.07
CA GLU A 56 10.70 -11.93 -13.37
C GLU A 56 11.20 -13.38 -13.35
N ARG A 57 10.33 -14.33 -13.66
CA ARG A 57 10.70 -15.74 -13.72
C ARG A 57 10.04 -16.45 -14.90
N GLY A 58 10.84 -17.02 -15.78
CA GLY A 58 10.33 -17.73 -16.96
C GLY A 58 9.52 -16.84 -17.92
N GLY A 59 9.83 -15.54 -18.00
CA GLY A 59 9.09 -14.56 -18.80
C GLY A 59 7.75 -14.13 -18.21
N ARG A 60 7.50 -14.45 -16.93
CA ARG A 60 6.33 -14.00 -16.17
C ARG A 60 6.76 -13.07 -15.06
N ARG A 61 5.96 -12.05 -14.83
CA ARG A 61 6.10 -11.16 -13.68
C ARG A 61 5.35 -11.76 -12.51
N GLU A 62 6.02 -11.90 -11.38
CA GLU A 62 5.44 -12.45 -10.17
C GLU A 62 5.56 -11.43 -9.03
N LEU A 63 4.53 -11.41 -8.17
CA LEU A 63 4.43 -10.62 -6.95
C LEU A 63 4.55 -11.54 -5.74
N LEU A 64 5.41 -11.18 -4.79
CA LEU A 64 5.52 -11.86 -3.51
C LEU A 64 4.51 -11.26 -2.53
N LEU A 65 3.60 -12.08 -2.05
CA LEU A 65 2.67 -11.72 -0.99
C LEU A 65 2.93 -12.56 0.26
N GLY A 66 2.72 -11.97 1.43
CA GLY A 66 2.76 -12.64 2.72
C GLY A 66 1.37 -13.05 3.17
N PHE A 67 1.16 -14.33 3.47
CA PHE A 67 -0.03 -14.77 4.20
C PHE A 67 0.11 -14.41 5.67
N LYS A 68 -0.72 -13.48 6.15
CA LYS A 68 -0.64 -12.94 7.51
C LYS A 68 -1.14 -13.96 8.53
N LYS A 69 -0.28 -14.35 9.46
CA LYS A 69 -0.58 -15.36 10.50
C LYS A 69 -1.10 -14.75 11.79
N ARG A 70 -0.86 -13.45 12.02
CA ARG A 70 -1.28 -12.73 13.24
C ARG A 70 -1.48 -11.23 12.98
N GLY A 71 -2.16 -10.55 13.88
CA GLY A 71 -2.34 -9.10 13.85
C GLY A 71 -3.39 -8.63 12.85
N LEU A 72 -3.26 -7.38 12.42
CA LEU A 72 -4.16 -6.76 11.45
C LEU A 72 -4.06 -7.47 10.10
N GLY A 73 -5.21 -7.88 9.55
CA GLY A 73 -5.25 -8.62 8.29
C GLY A 73 -4.92 -10.11 8.42
N VAL A 74 -5.03 -10.72 9.59
CA VAL A 74 -4.87 -12.17 9.78
C VAL A 74 -5.72 -12.96 8.78
N ASN A 75 -5.13 -14.03 8.21
CA ASN A 75 -5.70 -14.87 7.16
C ASN A 75 -5.86 -14.19 5.79
N LYS A 76 -5.24 -13.03 5.56
CA LYS A 76 -5.18 -12.37 4.26
C LYS A 76 -3.76 -12.40 3.69
N TYR A 77 -3.68 -12.33 2.37
CA TYR A 77 -2.44 -11.99 1.67
C TYR A 77 -2.28 -10.48 1.60
N ASN A 78 -1.05 -10.02 1.78
CA ASN A 78 -0.68 -8.60 1.66
C ASN A 78 0.78 -8.46 1.24
N GLY A 79 1.20 -7.29 0.78
CA GLY A 79 2.60 -6.90 0.71
C GLY A 79 3.24 -6.85 2.11
N PHE A 80 4.52 -6.51 2.18
CA PHE A 80 5.28 -6.44 3.44
C PHE A 80 5.33 -5.00 3.93
N GLY A 81 5.18 -4.81 5.23
CA GLY A 81 5.21 -3.46 5.77
C GLY A 81 4.54 -3.32 7.11
N GLY A 82 4.75 -2.17 7.72
CA GLY A 82 4.26 -1.89 9.04
C GLY A 82 4.36 -0.43 9.43
N LYS A 83 4.25 -0.19 10.71
CA LYS A 83 4.23 1.15 11.29
C LYS A 83 5.64 1.71 11.41
N PHE A 84 5.79 3.03 11.17
CA PHE A 84 7.04 3.73 11.39
C PHE A 84 7.48 3.65 12.85
N GLU A 85 8.78 3.47 13.05
CA GLU A 85 9.44 3.75 14.30
C GLU A 85 9.84 5.22 14.38
N VAL A 86 10.19 5.67 15.60
CA VAL A 86 10.55 7.08 15.82
C VAL A 86 11.81 7.44 15.04
N GLY A 87 11.68 8.42 14.17
CA GLY A 87 12.81 8.95 13.37
C GLY A 87 13.06 8.24 12.06
N GLU A 88 12.31 7.18 11.73
CA GLU A 88 12.43 6.50 10.44
C GLU A 88 11.90 7.36 9.28
N THR A 89 12.58 7.29 8.16
CA THR A 89 12.05 7.68 6.87
C THR A 89 11.15 6.57 6.30
N PRO A 90 10.26 6.88 5.33
CA PRO A 90 9.44 5.86 4.68
C PRO A 90 10.26 4.69 4.09
N ALA A 91 11.41 4.99 3.49
CA ALA A 91 12.27 3.97 2.89
C ALA A 91 12.97 3.07 3.95
N GLU A 92 13.40 3.64 5.07
CA GLU A 92 14.00 2.87 6.16
C GLU A 92 12.99 1.92 6.78
N CYS A 93 11.77 2.40 7.08
CA CYS A 93 10.68 1.57 7.55
C CYS A 93 10.36 0.44 6.56
N ALA A 94 10.22 0.75 5.27
CA ALA A 94 9.95 -0.24 4.23
C ALA A 94 11.02 -1.35 4.19
N LEU A 95 12.29 -1.00 4.25
CA LEU A 95 13.40 -1.97 4.25
C LEU A 95 13.45 -2.80 5.52
N ARG A 96 13.22 -2.19 6.69
CA ARG A 96 13.21 -2.89 7.99
C ARG A 96 12.08 -3.92 8.02
N GLU A 97 10.84 -3.48 7.75
CA GLU A 97 9.67 -4.35 7.79
C GLU A 97 9.77 -5.51 6.78
N THR A 98 10.22 -5.25 5.54
CA THR A 98 10.42 -6.32 4.55
C THR A 98 11.41 -7.37 5.06
N ARG A 99 12.51 -6.94 5.67
CA ARG A 99 13.50 -7.86 6.24
C ARG A 99 12.94 -8.65 7.44
N GLU A 100 12.17 -8.01 8.31
CA GLU A 100 11.58 -8.64 9.49
C GLU A 100 10.48 -9.63 9.13
N GLU A 101 9.63 -9.31 8.14
CA GLU A 101 8.47 -10.12 7.77
C GLU A 101 8.79 -11.26 6.79
N CYS A 102 9.81 -11.13 5.92
CA CYS A 102 10.14 -12.18 4.95
C CYS A 102 11.63 -12.40 4.69
N GLY A 103 12.54 -11.73 5.41
CA GLY A 103 14.00 -11.92 5.28
C GLY A 103 14.63 -11.17 4.11
N LEU A 104 13.86 -10.62 3.17
CA LEU A 104 14.39 -9.95 2.00
C LEU A 104 14.95 -8.56 2.33
N SER A 105 16.04 -8.20 1.67
CA SER A 105 16.65 -6.87 1.70
C SER A 105 16.77 -6.33 0.27
N PRO A 106 15.74 -5.65 -0.24
CA PRO A 106 15.75 -5.12 -1.59
C PRO A 106 16.87 -4.09 -1.80
N ARG A 107 17.61 -4.22 -2.92
CA ARG A 107 18.59 -3.22 -3.34
C ARG A 107 17.99 -2.10 -4.16
N ARG A 108 16.81 -2.32 -4.71
CA ARG A 108 16.00 -1.32 -5.41
C ARG A 108 14.64 -1.20 -4.77
N LEU A 109 14.32 0.01 -4.32
CA LEU A 109 13.04 0.39 -3.73
C LEU A 109 12.57 1.68 -4.41
N GLU A 110 11.39 1.65 -4.99
CA GLU A 110 10.81 2.78 -5.72
C GLU A 110 9.44 3.14 -5.12
N TRP A 111 9.27 4.39 -4.69
CA TRP A 111 7.98 4.89 -4.23
C TRP A 111 6.98 4.93 -5.38
N LYS A 112 5.78 4.41 -5.18
CA LYS A 112 4.73 4.30 -6.21
C LYS A 112 3.46 5.03 -5.84
N ALA A 113 3.02 4.94 -4.59
CA ALA A 113 1.74 5.49 -4.19
C ALA A 113 1.69 5.91 -2.74
N GLN A 114 0.69 6.74 -2.45
CA GLN A 114 0.23 7.01 -1.09
C GLN A 114 -1.24 6.60 -0.97
N LEU A 115 -1.54 5.75 0.00
CA LEU A 115 -2.90 5.35 0.34
C LEU A 115 -3.29 5.98 1.68
N LEU A 116 -4.52 6.50 1.75
CA LEU A 116 -5.12 6.96 2.98
C LEU A 116 -6.31 6.06 3.32
N PHE A 117 -6.32 5.53 4.52
CA PHE A 117 -7.43 4.73 5.01
C PHE A 117 -8.12 5.42 6.18
N THR A 118 -9.44 5.51 6.08
CA THR A 118 -10.31 5.91 7.18
C THR A 118 -11.27 4.79 7.52
N PHE A 119 -11.62 4.68 8.79
CA PHE A 119 -12.56 3.70 9.31
C PHE A 119 -13.67 4.44 10.02
N ARG A 120 -14.93 4.12 9.72
CA ARG A 120 -16.09 4.90 10.18
C ARG A 120 -16.28 4.89 11.69
N ASP A 121 -15.77 3.87 12.37
CA ASP A 121 -15.82 3.68 13.83
C ASP A 121 -14.53 4.12 14.55
N SER A 122 -13.52 4.52 13.80
CA SER A 122 -12.23 4.92 14.32
C SER A 122 -11.90 6.35 13.94
N GLY A 123 -11.47 7.18 14.88
CA GLY A 123 -10.93 8.49 14.59
C GLY A 123 -9.49 8.46 14.03
N THR A 124 -8.98 7.30 13.60
CA THR A 124 -7.62 7.16 13.10
C THR A 124 -7.59 7.20 11.57
N VAL A 125 -6.65 7.97 11.03
CA VAL A 125 -6.28 7.95 9.61
C VAL A 125 -4.97 7.18 9.48
N MET A 126 -4.94 6.14 8.64
CA MET A 126 -3.71 5.45 8.28
C MET A 126 -3.20 6.02 6.95
N ARG A 127 -1.95 6.50 6.93
CA ARG A 127 -1.26 6.92 5.71
C ARG A 127 -0.22 5.87 5.38
N VAL A 128 -0.39 5.21 4.24
CA VAL A 128 0.46 4.11 3.81
C VAL A 128 1.28 4.54 2.60
N HIS A 129 2.61 4.48 2.72
CA HIS A 129 3.55 4.71 1.63
C HIS A 129 3.81 3.39 0.92
N VAL A 130 3.40 3.28 -0.35
CA VAL A 130 3.54 2.07 -1.16
C VAL A 130 4.82 2.14 -1.98
N PHE A 131 5.60 1.08 -1.89
CA PHE A 131 6.85 0.89 -2.65
C PHE A 131 6.79 -0.36 -3.51
N GLU A 132 7.37 -0.27 -4.69
CA GLU A 132 7.78 -1.42 -5.49
C GLU A 132 9.23 -1.77 -5.14
N ALA A 133 9.48 -3.04 -4.87
CA ALA A 133 10.80 -3.55 -4.55
C ALA A 133 11.25 -4.60 -5.56
N SER A 134 12.54 -4.59 -5.89
CA SER A 134 13.19 -5.57 -6.76
C SER A 134 14.67 -5.68 -6.44
N ASP A 135 15.39 -6.57 -7.13
CA ASP A 135 16.82 -6.79 -6.95
C ASP A 135 17.15 -7.16 -5.49
N PHE A 136 16.74 -8.33 -5.08
CA PHE A 136 17.00 -8.94 -3.77
C PHE A 136 17.55 -10.36 -3.94
N ASP A 137 18.19 -10.87 -2.90
CA ASP A 137 18.63 -12.26 -2.85
C ASP A 137 17.46 -13.16 -2.44
N GLU A 138 16.89 -13.90 -3.39
CA GLU A 138 15.78 -14.82 -3.12
C GLU A 138 16.14 -15.94 -2.14
N ALA A 139 17.42 -16.28 -1.98
CA ALA A 139 17.86 -17.28 -1.00
C ALA A 139 17.67 -16.83 0.45
N ALA A 140 17.50 -15.52 0.67
CA ALA A 140 17.19 -14.95 1.98
C ALA A 140 15.70 -15.03 2.36
N LEU A 141 14.82 -15.42 1.40
CA LEU A 141 13.38 -15.52 1.65
C LEU A 141 13.07 -16.59 2.71
N VAL A 142 12.39 -16.18 3.76
CA VAL A 142 12.03 -17.07 4.87
C VAL A 142 10.59 -16.82 5.32
N GLU A 143 9.95 -17.88 5.80
CA GLU A 143 8.72 -17.77 6.57
C GLU A 143 9.05 -17.33 7.99
N THR A 144 8.27 -16.39 8.53
CA THR A 144 8.42 -15.88 9.90
C THR A 144 7.20 -16.25 10.76
N ASP A 145 7.20 -15.87 12.03
CA ASP A 145 6.04 -16.04 12.91
C ASP A 145 4.85 -15.17 12.50
N GLU A 146 5.10 -14.14 11.69
CA GLU A 146 4.08 -13.18 11.27
C GLU A 146 3.57 -13.43 9.86
N MET A 147 4.46 -13.77 8.92
CA MET A 147 4.19 -13.88 7.50
C MET A 147 4.68 -15.21 6.92
N ARG A 148 3.87 -15.82 6.05
CA ARG A 148 4.27 -16.90 5.17
C ARG A 148 4.31 -16.37 3.73
N PRO A 149 5.51 -16.14 3.15
CA PRO A 149 5.65 -15.61 1.80
C PRO A 149 5.25 -16.64 0.73
N GLU A 150 4.59 -16.16 -0.33
CA GLU A 150 4.17 -16.97 -1.48
C GLU A 150 4.21 -16.12 -2.76
N TRP A 151 4.76 -16.70 -3.85
CA TRP A 151 4.82 -16.02 -5.15
C TRP A 151 3.55 -16.25 -5.94
N PHE A 152 3.00 -15.18 -6.53
CA PHE A 152 1.82 -15.20 -7.39
C PHE A 152 2.16 -14.60 -8.75
N ASP A 153 1.65 -15.22 -9.82
CA ASP A 153 1.61 -14.58 -11.14
C ASP A 153 0.74 -13.31 -11.03
N VAL A 154 1.21 -12.17 -11.57
CA VAL A 154 0.48 -10.90 -11.48
C VAL A 154 -0.88 -10.93 -12.17
N ASP A 155 -1.07 -11.85 -13.13
CA ASP A 155 -2.35 -12.07 -13.81
C ASP A 155 -3.32 -12.96 -13.00
N ALA A 156 -2.88 -13.53 -11.87
CA ALA A 156 -3.64 -14.46 -11.05
C ALA A 156 -3.53 -14.19 -9.54
N LEU A 157 -3.59 -12.91 -9.17
CA LEU A 157 -3.54 -12.50 -7.75
C LEU A 157 -4.78 -12.96 -6.99
N PRO A 158 -4.64 -13.39 -5.72
CA PRO A 158 -5.73 -13.94 -4.91
C PRO A 158 -6.59 -12.83 -4.27
N TYR A 159 -7.20 -11.95 -5.06
CA TYR A 159 -7.95 -10.79 -4.58
C TYR A 159 -9.08 -11.13 -3.59
N ASP A 160 -9.66 -12.32 -3.68
CA ASP A 160 -10.67 -12.83 -2.75
C ASP A 160 -10.11 -13.07 -1.35
N ARG A 161 -8.79 -13.17 -1.22
CA ARG A 161 -8.04 -13.39 0.02
C ARG A 161 -7.15 -12.21 0.40
N MET A 162 -7.31 -11.07 -0.24
CA MET A 162 -6.61 -9.82 0.02
C MET A 162 -7.55 -8.80 0.70
N TRP A 163 -7.08 -7.60 0.92
CA TRP A 163 -7.94 -6.50 1.35
C TRP A 163 -8.82 -6.05 0.19
N HIS A 164 -10.02 -5.56 0.49
CA HIS A 164 -10.98 -5.18 -0.55
C HIS A 164 -10.48 -4.04 -1.44
N ASP A 165 -9.67 -3.14 -0.91
CA ASP A 165 -9.08 -2.03 -1.64
C ASP A 165 -8.03 -2.46 -2.66
N ASP A 166 -7.35 -3.60 -2.46
CA ASP A 166 -6.30 -4.07 -3.37
C ASP A 166 -6.82 -4.24 -4.82
N ALA A 167 -8.04 -4.70 -4.98
CA ALA A 167 -8.65 -4.85 -6.30
C ALA A 167 -8.83 -3.52 -7.07
N PHE A 168 -8.79 -2.38 -6.37
CA PHE A 168 -8.97 -1.06 -6.99
C PHE A 168 -7.65 -0.41 -7.37
N TRP A 169 -6.62 -0.53 -6.53
CA TRP A 169 -5.36 0.20 -6.74
C TRP A 169 -4.22 -0.68 -7.30
N MET A 170 -4.21 -1.99 -7.00
CA MET A 170 -3.17 -2.90 -7.49
C MET A 170 -3.02 -2.88 -9.03
N PRO A 171 -4.10 -2.82 -9.85
CA PRO A 171 -3.95 -2.69 -11.30
C PRO A 171 -3.14 -1.47 -11.73
N LEU A 172 -3.23 -0.33 -11.01
CA LEU A 172 -2.44 0.86 -11.31
C LEU A 172 -0.97 0.64 -11.00
N LEU A 173 -0.67 -0.03 -9.88
CA LEU A 173 0.69 -0.39 -9.52
C LEU A 173 1.31 -1.32 -10.57
N LEU A 174 0.58 -2.35 -11.01
CA LEU A 174 1.01 -3.31 -12.03
C LEU A 174 1.29 -2.64 -13.37
N ASP A 175 0.51 -1.63 -13.72
CA ASP A 175 0.70 -0.78 -14.91
C ASP A 175 1.85 0.24 -14.73
N GLY A 176 2.52 0.28 -13.59
CA GLY A 176 3.62 1.20 -13.29
C GLY A 176 3.18 2.66 -13.11
N VAL A 177 1.91 2.90 -12.85
CA VAL A 177 1.33 4.24 -12.66
C VAL A 177 1.54 4.68 -11.22
N ALA A 178 2.09 5.88 -11.01
CA ALA A 178 2.10 6.52 -9.69
C ALA A 178 0.72 7.13 -9.38
N PHE A 179 0.27 6.99 -8.13
CA PHE A 179 -1.06 7.45 -7.74
C PHE A 179 -1.16 7.77 -6.25
N GLU A 180 -2.23 8.48 -5.91
CA GLU A 180 -2.70 8.66 -4.54
C GLU A 180 -4.14 8.12 -4.46
N ALA A 181 -4.47 7.45 -3.35
CA ALA A 181 -5.81 6.95 -3.14
C ALA A 181 -6.28 7.16 -1.70
N TRP A 182 -7.58 7.30 -1.56
CA TRP A 182 -8.27 7.27 -0.28
C TRP A 182 -9.34 6.21 -0.29
N PHE A 183 -9.40 5.43 0.77
CA PHE A 183 -10.41 4.41 1.01
C PHE A 183 -11.06 4.61 2.36
N ASP A 184 -12.39 4.60 2.39
CA ASP A 184 -13.17 4.63 3.61
C ASP A 184 -13.81 3.27 3.84
N TYR A 185 -13.43 2.65 4.93
CA TYR A 185 -13.99 1.37 5.33
C TYR A 185 -15.26 1.53 6.14
N ALA A 186 -16.28 0.69 5.84
CA ALA A 186 -17.53 0.68 6.58
C ALA A 186 -17.29 0.40 8.07
N ALA A 187 -18.12 0.99 8.92
CA ALA A 187 -18.08 0.71 10.35
C ALA A 187 -18.61 -0.70 10.66
N GLY A 188 -17.94 -1.37 11.57
CA GLY A 188 -18.28 -2.55 12.34
C GLY A 188 -19.25 -3.60 11.79
N GLY A 189 -19.05 -4.85 12.14
CA GLY A 189 -19.83 -6.01 11.77
C GLY A 189 -18.96 -7.09 11.12
N GLU A 190 -19.56 -8.11 10.57
CA GLU A 190 -18.86 -9.22 9.91
C GLU A 190 -18.07 -8.78 8.66
N ASP A 191 -18.33 -7.55 8.14
CA ASP A 191 -17.79 -6.98 6.92
C ASP A 191 -16.86 -5.77 7.13
N VAL A 192 -16.02 -5.78 8.16
CA VAL A 192 -14.97 -4.74 8.37
C VAL A 192 -13.99 -4.58 7.20
N ASN A 193 -14.09 -5.43 6.20
CA ASN A 193 -13.22 -5.45 5.01
C ASN A 193 -13.88 -4.80 3.78
N THR A 194 -15.03 -4.12 3.92
CA THR A 194 -15.73 -3.53 2.78
C THR A 194 -15.41 -2.05 2.64
N VAL A 195 -14.86 -1.67 1.49
CA VAL A 195 -14.70 -0.27 1.10
C VAL A 195 -16.07 0.33 0.82
N ALA A 196 -16.42 1.35 1.58
CA ALA A 196 -17.69 2.09 1.43
C ALA A 196 -17.60 3.21 0.41
N GLU A 197 -16.48 3.92 0.42
CA GLU A 197 -16.16 5.01 -0.53
C GLU A 197 -14.67 4.99 -0.85
N TYR A 198 -14.30 5.50 -2.02
CA TYR A 198 -12.90 5.69 -2.38
C TYR A 198 -12.71 6.79 -3.41
N VAL A 199 -11.48 7.31 -3.49
CA VAL A 199 -11.00 8.23 -4.51
C VAL A 199 -9.64 7.74 -4.98
N LEU A 200 -9.42 7.70 -6.28
CA LEU A 200 -8.15 7.35 -6.92
C LEU A 200 -7.72 8.49 -7.84
N ASN A 201 -6.51 9.02 -7.65
CA ASN A 201 -5.90 10.04 -8.49
C ASN A 201 -4.56 9.57 -9.02
N ARG A 202 -4.38 9.60 -10.34
CA ARG A 202 -3.04 9.43 -10.91
C ARG A 202 -2.22 10.67 -10.58
N THR A 203 -1.00 10.46 -10.09
CA THR A 203 -0.04 11.56 -9.92
C THR A 203 0.88 11.65 -11.14
N PRO A 204 1.33 12.85 -11.54
CA PRO A 204 2.45 12.95 -12.47
C PRO A 204 3.60 12.13 -11.89
N ALA A 205 4.32 11.40 -12.75
CA ALA A 205 5.46 10.60 -12.30
C ALA A 205 6.37 11.48 -11.44
N SER A 206 6.33 11.26 -10.14
CA SER A 206 7.23 11.95 -9.20
C SER A 206 8.66 11.59 -9.58
N PRO A 207 9.65 12.49 -9.46
CA PRO A 207 11.03 12.16 -9.72
C PRO A 207 11.36 10.92 -8.90
N ARG A 208 11.75 9.85 -9.59
CA ARG A 208 11.97 8.52 -9.04
C ARG A 208 12.92 8.60 -7.85
N HIS A 209 12.41 8.53 -6.64
CA HIS A 209 13.22 8.28 -5.46
C HIS A 209 13.61 6.80 -5.47
N VAL A 210 14.62 6.48 -6.29
CA VAL A 210 15.27 5.17 -6.21
C VAL A 210 16.24 5.23 -5.05
N VAL A 211 15.89 4.61 -3.94
CA VAL A 211 16.84 4.37 -2.86
C VAL A 211 17.66 3.15 -3.25
N ALA A 212 18.85 3.36 -3.80
CA ALA A 212 19.84 2.31 -3.85
C ALA A 212 20.32 2.09 -2.39
N ALA A 213 20.00 0.95 -1.81
CA ALA A 213 20.57 0.57 -0.53
C ALA A 213 22.11 0.57 -0.66
N ARG A 214 22.78 1.51 -0.01
CA ARG A 214 24.24 1.50 0.06
C ARG A 214 24.62 0.25 0.86
N ASN A 215 25.41 -0.63 0.26
CA ASN A 215 26.05 -1.72 0.96
C ASN A 215 26.66 -1.17 2.27
N ALA A 216 26.12 -1.57 3.40
CA ALA A 216 26.84 -1.44 4.65
C ALA A 216 28.12 -2.25 4.47
N ALA A 217 29.24 -1.54 4.32
CA ALA A 217 30.55 -2.16 4.30
C ALA A 217 30.68 -3.03 5.53
N SER A 218 30.99 -4.30 5.34
CA SER A 218 31.40 -5.17 6.45
C SER A 218 32.49 -4.46 7.25
N PRO A 219 32.41 -4.43 8.59
CA PRO A 219 33.50 -3.90 9.39
C PRO A 219 34.76 -4.76 9.20
N PRO A 220 35.93 -4.18 9.36
CA PRO A 220 37.21 -4.84 9.13
C PRO A 220 37.48 -5.99 10.12
#